data_cc353520b9653869ff6e42872e2c689e
#
_entry.id   cc353520b9653869ff6e42872e2c689e
#
_cell.length_a   1.000
_cell.length_b   1.000
_cell.length_c   1.000
_cell.angle_alpha   90.00
_cell.angle_beta   90.00
_cell.angle_gamma   90.00
#
_symmetry.space_group_name_H-M   'P 1'
#
loop_
_entity.id
_entity.type
_entity.pdbx_description
1 polymer ?
#
loop_
_entity_poly.entity_id
_entity_poly.type
_entity_poly.pdbx_seq_one_letter_code
_entity_poly.pdbx_strand_id
1 'polypeptide(L)'
;MRAIRKYFQKYWKYKIQQTKEELNTMKIGNDIYYVGVNDHRVDLFEGQYVVPNGMSYNSYVIKDEKIAVMDTVDAGFTEEWLGKVAEVLDGAKPDYLVVQHMEPDHAANIENFMKAYPDTTVVANTKTFTMMENFFRGMDLEGKKHIVANGDTLTLGKHVLTFVFAPMVHWPEVMVTYDSTDKVLFSADGFGKFGALDVEEDWDCEARRYYIGIVGKYGPQVQKLLKAAATLDIQTICPLHGPILTENLGHYLEKYDIWSSYKVESEGVMIAYTSVYGHTKKAAELSCTEAGGKGLPEGCCLRSCKRRHGRGSGGCFPLRQAGIGQHYIQRRSIPVYAYIHREPDRT
;
A
#
# COMPACT_ATOMS: atom_id res chain seq x y z
N MET A 1 -37.55 34.78 2.65
CA MET A 1 -37.01 33.69 3.46
C MET A 1 -37.43 32.29 3.00
N ARG A 2 -38.69 32.00 2.72
CA ARG A 2 -39.14 30.66 2.25
C ARG A 2 -38.54 30.21 0.91
N ALA A 3 -38.33 31.12 -0.06
CA ALA A 3 -37.74 30.80 -1.36
C ALA A 3 -36.25 30.43 -1.27
N ILE A 4 -35.49 31.12 -0.43
CA ILE A 4 -34.08 30.85 -0.18
C ILE A 4 -33.88 29.46 0.48
N ARG A 5 -34.75 29.12 1.45
CA ARG A 5 -34.73 27.82 2.12
C ARG A 5 -35.03 26.67 1.14
N LYS A 6 -36.00 26.85 0.21
CA LYS A 6 -36.29 25.87 -0.85
C LYS A 6 -35.16 25.73 -1.85
N TYR A 7 -34.45 26.84 -2.19
CA TYR A 7 -33.31 26.83 -3.09
C TYR A 7 -32.11 26.04 -2.45
N PHE A 8 -31.81 26.33 -1.17
CA PHE A 8 -30.79 25.58 -0.42
C PHE A 8 -31.14 24.10 -0.28
N GLN A 9 -32.40 23.75 0.03
CA GLN A 9 -32.81 22.35 0.11
C GLN A 9 -32.72 21.63 -1.25
N LYS A 10 -33.05 22.32 -2.37
CA LYS A 10 -32.93 21.77 -3.71
C LYS A 10 -31.46 21.66 -4.15
N TYR A 11 -30.64 22.63 -3.80
CA TYR A 11 -29.20 22.63 -4.07
C TYR A 11 -28.48 21.54 -3.26
N TRP A 12 -28.80 21.38 -1.99
CA TRP A 12 -28.29 20.30 -1.16
C TRP A 12 -28.76 18.92 -1.63
N LYS A 13 -30.00 18.78 -2.03
CA LYS A 13 -30.52 17.54 -2.62
C LYS A 13 -29.83 17.20 -3.93
N TYR A 14 -29.57 18.19 -4.78
CA TYR A 14 -28.84 18.02 -6.05
C TYR A 14 -27.36 17.68 -5.80
N LYS A 15 -26.72 18.35 -4.86
CA LYS A 15 -25.34 18.03 -4.44
C LYS A 15 -25.25 16.62 -3.81
N ILE A 16 -26.18 16.23 -2.97
CA ILE A 16 -26.24 14.89 -2.39
C ILE A 16 -26.50 13.84 -3.49
N GLN A 17 -27.25 14.16 -4.50
CA GLN A 17 -27.53 13.24 -5.61
C GLN A 17 -26.33 13.11 -6.58
N GLN A 18 -25.61 14.20 -6.87
CA GLN A 18 -24.33 14.14 -7.59
C GLN A 18 -23.23 13.43 -6.78
N THR A 19 -23.14 13.69 -5.46
CA THR A 19 -22.21 12.95 -4.60
C THR A 19 -22.52 11.45 -4.52
N LYS A 20 -23.79 11.04 -4.66
CA LYS A 20 -24.15 9.61 -4.69
C LYS A 20 -23.70 8.90 -5.98
N GLU A 21 -23.63 9.60 -7.09
CA GLU A 21 -23.11 9.04 -8.36
C GLU A 21 -21.55 9.02 -8.39
N GLU A 22 -20.89 9.84 -7.56
CA GLU A 22 -19.43 9.94 -7.45
C GLU A 22 -18.82 9.07 -6.34
N LEU A 23 -19.62 8.60 -5.35
CA LEU A 23 -19.15 7.72 -4.28
C LEU A 23 -19.11 6.28 -4.79
N ASN A 24 -18.02 5.92 -5.43
CA ASN A 24 -17.81 4.59 -6.00
C ASN A 24 -17.52 3.57 -4.89
N THR A 25 -18.56 3.07 -4.21
CA THR A 25 -18.43 1.92 -3.30
C THR A 25 -18.52 0.63 -4.11
N MET A 26 -17.38 -0.05 -4.27
CA MET A 26 -17.32 -1.30 -5.01
C MET A 26 -17.56 -2.49 -4.07
N LYS A 27 -18.50 -3.38 -4.44
CA LYS A 27 -18.72 -4.62 -3.70
C LYS A 27 -17.69 -5.68 -4.12
N ILE A 28 -17.06 -6.30 -3.11
CA ILE A 28 -16.08 -7.37 -3.26
C ILE A 28 -16.70 -8.64 -2.67
N GLY A 29 -16.86 -9.69 -3.48
CA GLY A 29 -17.52 -10.90 -2.99
C GLY A 29 -18.96 -10.68 -2.55
N ASN A 30 -19.38 -11.28 -1.43
CA ASN A 30 -20.77 -11.25 -1.01
C ASN A 30 -21.13 -10.04 -0.16
N ASP A 31 -20.37 -9.76 0.88
CA ASP A 31 -20.72 -8.82 1.93
C ASP A 31 -19.58 -7.86 2.31
N ILE A 32 -18.53 -7.78 1.46
CA ILE A 32 -17.36 -6.91 1.61
C ILE A 32 -17.48 -5.74 0.63
N TYR A 33 -17.22 -4.51 1.10
CA TYR A 33 -17.34 -3.29 0.33
C TYR A 33 -16.05 -2.47 0.43
N TYR A 34 -15.55 -2.00 -0.70
CA TYR A 34 -14.46 -1.02 -0.75
C TYR A 34 -15.00 0.38 -0.45
N VAL A 35 -14.37 1.07 0.48
CA VAL A 35 -14.71 2.44 0.89
C VAL A 35 -13.49 3.38 0.88
N GLY A 36 -12.41 2.99 0.22
CA GLY A 36 -11.18 3.78 0.13
C GLY A 36 -11.32 5.02 -0.75
N VAL A 37 -10.23 5.77 -0.87
CA VAL A 37 -10.16 7.06 -1.57
C VAL A 37 -8.96 7.14 -2.50
N ASN A 38 -9.02 8.03 -3.50
CA ASN A 38 -7.92 8.34 -4.41
C ASN A 38 -7.37 9.74 -4.13
N ASP A 39 -6.07 9.85 -3.89
CA ASP A 39 -5.38 11.12 -3.68
C ASP A 39 -4.57 11.52 -4.91
N HIS A 40 -5.07 12.50 -5.66
CA HIS A 40 -4.37 13.12 -6.80
C HIS A 40 -3.61 14.39 -6.42
N ARG A 41 -3.59 14.77 -5.13
CA ARG A 41 -2.94 15.99 -4.64
C ARG A 41 -1.53 15.73 -4.13
N VAL A 42 -1.26 14.48 -3.71
CA VAL A 42 0.06 14.07 -3.26
C VAL A 42 1.03 14.01 -4.43
N ASP A 43 2.16 14.71 -4.32
CA ASP A 43 3.25 14.67 -5.32
C ASP A 43 4.46 13.85 -4.82
N LEU A 44 4.62 13.79 -3.48
CA LEU A 44 5.69 13.05 -2.80
C LEU A 44 5.12 12.19 -1.67
N PHE A 45 4.91 10.90 -1.93
CA PHE A 45 4.52 9.95 -0.89
C PHE A 45 5.66 9.77 0.12
N GLU A 46 5.37 9.72 1.41
CA GLU A 46 6.35 9.77 2.51
C GLU A 46 7.40 10.91 2.39
N GLY A 47 7.07 11.98 1.66
CA GLY A 47 7.98 13.09 1.42
C GLY A 47 9.19 12.76 0.53
N GLN A 48 9.25 11.60 -0.12
CA GLN A 48 10.39 11.15 -0.90
C GLN A 48 10.06 10.43 -2.21
N TYR A 49 8.92 9.76 -2.32
CA TYR A 49 8.54 9.00 -3.51
C TYR A 49 7.64 9.82 -4.41
N VAL A 50 8.12 10.16 -5.61
CA VAL A 50 7.31 10.87 -6.60
C VAL A 50 6.18 9.97 -7.07
N VAL A 51 4.94 10.42 -6.94
CA VAL A 51 3.73 9.69 -7.33
C VAL A 51 2.89 10.51 -8.32
N PRO A 52 3.28 10.55 -9.59
CA PRO A 52 2.63 11.41 -10.61
C PRO A 52 1.18 11.00 -10.88
N ASN A 53 0.84 9.75 -10.60
CA ASN A 53 -0.51 9.20 -10.74
C ASN A 53 -1.26 9.14 -9.40
N GLY A 54 -0.81 9.93 -8.40
CA GLY A 54 -1.44 9.97 -7.09
C GLY A 54 -1.21 8.72 -6.25
N MET A 55 -2.11 8.50 -5.30
CA MET A 55 -2.08 7.38 -4.37
C MET A 55 -3.51 6.93 -4.06
N SER A 56 -3.71 5.65 -3.75
CA SER A 56 -4.96 5.18 -3.15
C SER A 56 -4.75 4.88 -1.67
N TYR A 57 -5.72 5.22 -0.83
CA TYR A 57 -5.78 4.79 0.57
C TYR A 57 -7.01 3.93 0.71
N ASN A 58 -6.80 2.63 0.94
CA ASN A 58 -7.88 1.65 0.90
C ASN A 58 -8.41 1.36 2.31
N SER A 59 -9.71 1.23 2.39
CA SER A 59 -10.44 0.79 3.58
C SER A 59 -11.62 -0.04 3.13
N TYR A 60 -12.08 -0.95 3.99
CA TYR A 60 -13.13 -1.90 3.61
C TYR A 60 -14.17 -2.02 4.72
N VAL A 61 -15.39 -2.38 4.35
CA VAL A 61 -16.48 -2.68 5.28
C VAL A 61 -16.95 -4.10 5.04
N ILE A 62 -17.00 -4.92 6.08
CA ILE A 62 -17.59 -6.26 6.06
C ILE A 62 -18.95 -6.17 6.76
N LYS A 63 -20.05 -6.40 6.01
CA LYS A 63 -21.42 -6.38 6.52
C LYS A 63 -21.87 -7.80 6.81
N ASP A 64 -22.02 -8.11 8.08
CA ASP A 64 -22.54 -9.40 8.56
C ASP A 64 -23.47 -9.16 9.75
N GLU A 65 -23.75 -10.17 10.59
CA GLU A 65 -24.48 -9.99 11.86
C GLU A 65 -23.81 -8.94 12.73
N LYS A 66 -22.47 -8.89 12.71
CA LYS A 66 -21.65 -7.79 13.20
C LYS A 66 -20.89 -7.17 12.05
N ILE A 67 -20.75 -5.85 12.10
CA ILE A 67 -20.12 -5.07 11.04
C ILE A 67 -18.72 -4.68 11.46
N ALA A 68 -17.74 -4.98 10.61
CA ALA A 68 -16.34 -4.57 10.79
C ALA A 68 -15.91 -3.59 9.71
N VAL A 69 -15.23 -2.50 10.12
CA VAL A 69 -14.51 -1.59 9.23
C VAL A 69 -13.02 -1.93 9.34
N MET A 70 -12.34 -2.10 8.18
CA MET A 70 -10.95 -2.49 8.08
C MET A 70 -10.11 -1.26 7.75
N ASP A 71 -9.31 -0.82 8.70
CA ASP A 71 -8.46 0.38 8.66
C ASP A 71 -9.22 1.67 8.29
N THR A 72 -8.50 2.78 8.28
CA THR A 72 -9.02 4.09 7.88
C THR A 72 -8.22 4.63 6.70
N VAL A 73 -8.29 5.92 6.43
CA VAL A 73 -7.58 6.58 5.33
C VAL A 73 -6.86 7.85 5.82
N ASP A 74 -6.09 8.50 4.95
CA ASP A 74 -5.41 9.76 5.23
C ASP A 74 -6.38 10.85 5.73
N ALA A 75 -5.90 11.71 6.63
CA ALA A 75 -6.67 12.79 7.25
C ALA A 75 -7.29 13.77 6.26
N GLY A 76 -6.70 13.94 5.09
CA GLY A 76 -7.19 14.81 4.04
C GLY A 76 -8.52 14.37 3.41
N PHE A 77 -8.97 13.14 3.70
CA PHE A 77 -10.13 12.50 3.09
C PHE A 77 -11.21 12.08 4.11
N THR A 78 -11.16 12.63 5.32
CA THR A 78 -12.07 12.29 6.42
C THR A 78 -13.54 12.32 6.01
N GLU A 79 -14.00 13.42 5.39
CA GLU A 79 -15.42 13.59 5.03
C GLU A 79 -15.85 12.63 3.93
N GLU A 80 -15.02 12.44 2.89
CA GLU A 80 -15.29 11.53 1.80
C GLU A 80 -15.38 10.09 2.30
N TRP A 81 -14.38 9.66 3.06
CA TRP A 81 -14.32 8.30 3.61
C TRP A 81 -15.48 7.99 4.55
N LEU A 82 -15.75 8.86 5.55
CA LEU A 82 -16.88 8.68 6.46
C LEU A 82 -18.23 8.68 5.71
N GLY A 83 -18.33 9.46 4.61
CA GLY A 83 -19.50 9.44 3.75
C GLY A 83 -19.71 8.09 3.07
N LYS A 84 -18.65 7.48 2.50
CA LYS A 84 -18.69 6.13 1.90
C LYS A 84 -19.00 5.05 2.93
N VAL A 85 -18.37 5.12 4.11
CA VAL A 85 -18.70 4.21 5.22
C VAL A 85 -20.17 4.32 5.61
N ALA A 86 -20.69 5.53 5.80
CA ALA A 86 -22.09 5.75 6.15
C ALA A 86 -23.06 5.25 5.06
N GLU A 87 -22.72 5.40 3.78
CA GLU A 87 -23.51 4.87 2.66
C GLU A 87 -23.58 3.35 2.71
N VAL A 88 -22.45 2.66 2.89
CA VAL A 88 -22.41 1.20 3.00
C VAL A 88 -23.15 0.72 4.23
N LEU A 89 -23.02 1.42 5.36
CA LEU A 89 -23.73 1.08 6.60
C LEU A 89 -25.24 1.19 6.47
N ASP A 90 -25.76 2.10 5.63
CA ASP A 90 -27.20 2.34 5.41
C ASP A 90 -27.99 2.47 6.72
N GLY A 91 -27.46 3.26 7.64
CA GLY A 91 -28.06 3.51 8.97
C GLY A 91 -27.71 2.47 10.04
N ALA A 92 -27.07 1.37 9.71
CA ALA A 92 -26.50 0.45 10.69
C ALA A 92 -25.30 1.07 11.41
N LYS A 93 -24.89 0.47 12.53
CA LYS A 93 -23.70 0.89 13.28
C LYS A 93 -22.60 -0.17 13.14
N PRO A 94 -21.33 0.23 12.98
CA PRO A 94 -20.23 -0.72 12.99
C PRO A 94 -19.97 -1.23 14.42
N ASP A 95 -19.79 -2.53 14.56
CA ASP A 95 -19.40 -3.17 15.83
C ASP A 95 -17.89 -3.04 16.05
N TYR A 96 -17.11 -3.13 14.97
CA TYR A 96 -15.65 -3.19 15.04
C TYR A 96 -14.97 -2.22 14.07
N LEU A 97 -13.86 -1.64 14.54
CA LEU A 97 -12.81 -1.05 13.71
C LEU A 97 -11.56 -1.91 13.87
N VAL A 98 -11.20 -2.65 12.84
CA VAL A 98 -9.96 -3.44 12.82
C VAL A 98 -8.83 -2.55 12.32
N VAL A 99 -7.78 -2.39 13.12
CA VAL A 99 -6.62 -1.57 12.77
C VAL A 99 -5.41 -2.48 12.58
N GLN A 100 -5.01 -2.64 11.33
CA GLN A 100 -3.91 -3.50 10.92
C GLN A 100 -2.58 -2.74 10.92
N HIS A 101 -2.62 -1.41 10.64
CA HIS A 101 -1.44 -0.57 10.47
C HIS A 101 -1.67 0.83 11.03
N MET A 102 -0.61 1.41 11.63
CA MET A 102 -0.67 2.70 12.32
C MET A 102 -0.01 3.85 11.57
N GLU A 103 0.42 3.65 10.32
CA GLU A 103 0.88 4.76 9.51
C GLU A 103 -0.27 5.75 9.30
N PRO A 104 0.00 7.09 9.36
CA PRO A 104 -1.07 8.09 9.37
C PRO A 104 -2.03 8.04 8.17
N ASP A 105 -1.58 7.58 7.01
CA ASP A 105 -2.43 7.44 5.82
C ASP A 105 -3.46 6.29 5.93
N HIS A 106 -3.35 5.45 6.97
CA HIS A 106 -4.32 4.41 7.31
C HIS A 106 -4.91 4.59 8.72
N ALA A 107 -4.29 5.42 9.56
CA ALA A 107 -4.67 5.54 10.98
C ALA A 107 -5.20 6.93 11.37
N ALA A 108 -4.97 7.97 10.57
CA ALA A 108 -5.28 9.35 10.97
C ALA A 108 -6.78 9.58 11.28
N ASN A 109 -7.66 8.78 10.71
CA ASN A 109 -9.09 8.91 10.92
C ASN A 109 -9.67 8.03 12.04
N ILE A 110 -8.85 7.30 12.79
CA ILE A 110 -9.34 6.48 13.92
C ILE A 110 -10.12 7.33 14.92
N GLU A 111 -9.58 8.49 15.33
CA GLU A 111 -10.26 9.37 16.27
C GLU A 111 -11.57 9.95 15.71
N ASN A 112 -11.58 10.33 14.42
CA ASN A 112 -12.78 10.84 13.74
C ASN A 112 -13.85 9.76 13.61
N PHE A 113 -13.45 8.53 13.30
CA PHE A 113 -14.34 7.38 13.24
C PHE A 113 -14.97 7.08 14.60
N MET A 114 -14.17 7.06 15.68
CA MET A 114 -14.67 6.84 17.04
C MET A 114 -15.58 7.96 17.54
N LYS A 115 -15.42 9.19 17.04
CA LYS A 115 -16.37 10.28 17.30
C LYS A 115 -17.70 10.09 16.56
N ALA A 116 -17.65 9.59 15.31
CA ALA A 116 -18.86 9.31 14.51
C ALA A 116 -19.59 8.06 14.99
N TYR A 117 -18.86 7.05 15.45
CA TYR A 117 -19.40 5.76 15.90
C TYR A 117 -18.86 5.40 17.29
N PRO A 118 -19.33 6.07 18.35
CA PRO A 118 -18.72 5.98 19.69
C PRO A 118 -18.91 4.62 20.38
N ASP A 119 -19.83 3.79 19.89
CA ASP A 119 -20.12 2.46 20.46
C ASP A 119 -19.22 1.36 19.84
N THR A 120 -18.40 1.69 18.83
CA THR A 120 -17.53 0.75 18.14
C THR A 120 -16.38 0.26 19.02
N THR A 121 -16.06 -1.02 18.93
CA THR A 121 -14.87 -1.63 19.56
C THR A 121 -13.70 -1.64 18.58
N VAL A 122 -12.56 -1.11 19.00
CA VAL A 122 -11.33 -1.17 18.21
C VAL A 122 -10.66 -2.52 18.43
N VAL A 123 -10.34 -3.22 17.33
CA VAL A 123 -9.69 -4.53 17.30
C VAL A 123 -8.27 -4.36 16.78
N ALA A 124 -7.29 -4.66 17.60
CA ALA A 124 -5.88 -4.50 17.24
C ALA A 124 -4.96 -5.30 18.18
N ASN A 125 -3.69 -5.42 17.85
CA ASN A 125 -2.71 -5.99 18.76
C ASN A 125 -2.24 -4.98 19.83
N THR A 126 -1.57 -5.45 20.86
CA THR A 126 -1.09 -4.63 21.98
C THR A 126 -0.20 -3.48 21.54
N LYS A 127 0.68 -3.70 20.55
CA LYS A 127 1.60 -2.66 20.06
C LYS A 127 0.86 -1.55 19.33
N THR A 128 -0.14 -1.88 18.54
CA THR A 128 -1.03 -0.93 17.87
C THR A 128 -1.71 -0.02 18.89
N PHE A 129 -2.25 -0.57 19.99
CA PHE A 129 -2.86 0.25 21.05
C PHE A 129 -1.84 1.17 21.73
N THR A 130 -0.62 0.70 21.97
CA THR A 130 0.45 1.57 22.50
C THR A 130 0.77 2.73 21.57
N MET A 131 0.75 2.49 20.24
CA MET A 131 0.95 3.55 19.25
C MET A 131 -0.24 4.51 19.20
N MET A 132 -1.49 4.02 19.28
CA MET A 132 -2.69 4.86 19.36
C MET A 132 -2.64 5.81 20.55
N GLU A 133 -2.21 5.35 21.72
CA GLU A 133 -2.08 6.18 22.92
C GLU A 133 -1.07 7.33 22.72
N ASN A 134 -0.03 7.11 21.90
CA ASN A 134 0.94 8.14 21.56
C ASN A 134 0.45 9.10 20.47
N PHE A 135 -0.28 8.60 19.48
CA PHE A 135 -0.74 9.39 18.32
C PHE A 135 -1.99 10.20 18.65
N PHE A 136 -2.90 9.64 19.45
CA PHE A 136 -4.21 10.23 19.78
C PHE A 136 -4.31 10.50 21.28
N ARG A 137 -3.50 11.44 21.76
CA ARG A 137 -3.46 11.82 23.18
C ARG A 137 -4.83 12.33 23.64
N GLY A 138 -5.44 11.63 24.60
CA GLY A 138 -6.75 11.98 25.14
C GLY A 138 -7.93 11.26 24.46
N MET A 139 -7.71 10.42 23.48
CA MET A 139 -8.74 9.52 22.97
C MET A 139 -9.05 8.45 24.03
N ASP A 140 -10.31 8.41 24.46
CA ASP A 140 -10.77 7.43 25.44
C ASP A 140 -11.24 6.15 24.73
N LEU A 141 -10.51 5.06 24.99
CA LEU A 141 -10.85 3.70 24.54
C LEU A 141 -11.14 2.75 25.70
N GLU A 142 -11.48 3.28 26.89
CA GLU A 142 -11.84 2.43 28.01
C GLU A 142 -13.08 1.59 27.68
N GLY A 143 -13.00 0.27 27.89
CA GLY A 143 -14.05 -0.68 27.53
C GLY A 143 -14.28 -0.90 26.03
N LYS A 144 -13.47 -0.28 25.14
CA LYS A 144 -13.63 -0.37 23.69
C LYS A 144 -12.41 -1.00 22.99
N LYS A 145 -11.52 -1.64 23.73
CA LYS A 145 -10.36 -2.34 23.17
C LYS A 145 -10.62 -3.83 23.11
N HIS A 146 -10.44 -4.41 21.91
CA HIS A 146 -10.36 -5.85 21.72
C HIS A 146 -8.94 -6.19 21.27
N ILE A 147 -8.13 -6.65 22.23
CA ILE A 147 -6.73 -6.99 21.99
C ILE A 147 -6.66 -8.40 21.43
N VAL A 148 -6.02 -8.56 20.27
CA VAL A 148 -5.82 -9.85 19.62
C VAL A 148 -4.35 -10.29 19.69
N ALA A 149 -4.16 -11.60 19.76
CA ALA A 149 -2.87 -12.28 19.60
C ALA A 149 -2.73 -12.86 18.18
N ASN A 150 -1.51 -13.30 17.85
CA ASN A 150 -1.27 -13.94 16.57
C ASN A 150 -2.03 -15.26 16.46
N GLY A 151 -2.85 -15.40 15.44
CA GLY A 151 -3.70 -16.58 15.20
C GLY A 151 -5.08 -16.50 15.87
N ASP A 152 -5.39 -15.45 16.63
CA ASP A 152 -6.72 -15.25 17.18
C ASP A 152 -7.75 -15.04 16.07
N THR A 153 -9.00 -15.36 16.39
CA THR A 153 -10.12 -15.21 15.46
C THR A 153 -11.22 -14.31 16.02
N LEU A 154 -11.89 -13.61 15.12
CA LEU A 154 -13.09 -12.82 15.42
C LEU A 154 -14.24 -13.25 14.49
N THR A 155 -15.34 -13.71 15.05
CA THR A 155 -16.52 -14.09 14.28
C THR A 155 -17.49 -12.90 14.18
N LEU A 156 -17.90 -12.58 12.93
CA LEU A 156 -18.86 -11.53 12.64
C LEU A 156 -20.27 -12.07 12.41
N GLY A 157 -20.41 -13.38 12.31
CA GLY A 157 -21.62 -14.13 11.94
C GLY A 157 -21.20 -15.23 10.99
N LYS A 158 -21.29 -15.02 9.68
CA LYS A 158 -20.75 -15.92 8.65
C LYS A 158 -19.23 -15.73 8.49
N HIS A 159 -18.77 -14.47 8.47
CA HIS A 159 -17.38 -14.13 8.30
C HIS A 159 -16.57 -14.44 9.56
N VAL A 160 -15.43 -15.10 9.37
CA VAL A 160 -14.48 -15.42 10.45
C VAL A 160 -13.13 -14.85 10.09
N LEU A 161 -12.73 -13.81 10.81
CA LEU A 161 -11.48 -13.10 10.65
C LEU A 161 -10.39 -13.76 11.48
N THR A 162 -9.25 -14.10 10.88
CA THR A 162 -8.05 -14.62 11.56
C THR A 162 -6.94 -13.58 11.46
N PHE A 163 -6.34 -13.21 12.59
CA PHE A 163 -5.29 -12.20 12.66
C PHE A 163 -3.90 -12.85 12.59
N VAL A 164 -3.09 -12.44 11.60
CA VAL A 164 -1.72 -12.94 11.43
C VAL A 164 -0.75 -11.77 11.58
N PHE A 165 0.16 -11.85 12.54
CA PHE A 165 1.12 -10.79 12.78
C PHE A 165 2.21 -10.77 11.70
N ALA A 166 2.45 -9.59 11.16
CA ALA A 166 3.44 -9.32 10.13
C ALA A 166 4.43 -8.22 10.56
N PRO A 167 5.10 -8.36 11.73
CA PRO A 167 5.93 -7.30 12.28
C PRO A 167 7.05 -6.93 11.30
N MET A 168 7.28 -5.63 11.12
CA MET A 168 8.23 -5.05 10.18
C MET A 168 7.87 -5.24 8.69
N VAL A 169 6.61 -5.50 8.38
CA VAL A 169 6.09 -5.46 7.02
C VAL A 169 5.02 -4.33 6.90
N HIS A 170 5.37 -2.98 6.94
CA HIS A 170 6.77 -2.56 7.14
C HIS A 170 7.03 -1.93 8.52
N TRP A 171 6.02 -1.74 9.37
CA TRP A 171 6.11 -1.24 10.74
C TRP A 171 6.00 -2.39 11.78
N PRO A 172 6.42 -2.14 13.03
CA PRO A 172 6.57 -3.21 14.01
C PRO A 172 5.25 -3.78 14.54
N GLU A 173 4.14 -3.08 14.38
CA GLU A 173 2.80 -3.48 14.86
C GLU A 173 1.96 -4.16 13.78
N VAL A 174 2.38 -4.15 12.52
CA VAL A 174 1.56 -4.60 11.39
C VAL A 174 1.04 -6.02 11.62
N MET A 175 -0.24 -6.18 11.36
CA MET A 175 -0.89 -7.47 11.21
C MET A 175 -1.68 -7.49 9.89
N VAL A 176 -1.93 -8.66 9.36
CA VAL A 176 -2.84 -8.91 8.24
C VAL A 176 -4.03 -9.72 8.75
N THR A 177 -5.15 -9.61 8.06
CA THR A 177 -6.38 -10.29 8.47
C THR A 177 -6.88 -11.18 7.34
N TYR A 178 -7.11 -12.45 7.64
CA TYR A 178 -7.68 -13.40 6.67
C TYR A 178 -9.14 -13.69 7.02
N ASP A 179 -10.03 -13.42 6.09
CA ASP A 179 -11.42 -13.89 6.15
C ASP A 179 -11.54 -15.25 5.48
N SER A 180 -11.86 -16.27 6.27
CA SER A 180 -11.96 -17.65 5.80
C SER A 180 -13.24 -17.93 5.01
N THR A 181 -14.23 -17.07 5.07
CA THR A 181 -15.54 -17.24 4.42
C THR A 181 -15.47 -16.90 2.95
N ASP A 182 -15.04 -15.69 2.62
CA ASP A 182 -14.86 -15.24 1.24
C ASP A 182 -13.41 -15.43 0.74
N LYS A 183 -12.52 -16.03 1.59
CA LYS A 183 -11.11 -16.30 1.28
C LYS A 183 -10.33 -15.05 0.90
N VAL A 184 -10.60 -13.98 1.63
CA VAL A 184 -10.02 -12.66 1.41
C VAL A 184 -8.86 -12.41 2.39
N LEU A 185 -7.72 -12.01 1.87
CA LEU A 185 -6.60 -11.51 2.68
C LEU A 185 -6.59 -9.97 2.65
N PHE A 186 -6.88 -9.33 3.76
CA PHE A 186 -6.58 -7.91 3.99
C PHE A 186 -5.10 -7.82 4.39
N SER A 187 -4.27 -7.39 3.45
CA SER A 187 -2.81 -7.60 3.51
C SER A 187 -2.02 -6.44 4.09
N ALA A 188 -2.69 -5.45 4.72
CA ALA A 188 -2.07 -4.19 5.07
C ALA A 188 -1.33 -3.63 3.83
N ASP A 189 -0.10 -3.14 3.98
CA ASP A 189 0.70 -2.62 2.86
C ASP A 189 1.27 -3.71 1.94
N GLY A 190 1.14 -4.97 2.34
CA GLY A 190 1.55 -6.08 1.50
C GLY A 190 0.79 -6.10 0.16
N PHE A 191 1.50 -6.31 -0.94
CA PHE A 191 0.98 -6.30 -2.31
C PHE A 191 0.47 -4.95 -2.81
N GLY A 192 0.74 -3.87 -2.05
CA GLY A 192 0.45 -2.51 -2.45
C GLY A 192 1.29 -2.00 -3.62
N LYS A 193 0.83 -0.92 -4.23
CA LYS A 193 1.56 -0.18 -5.26
C LYS A 193 1.31 1.32 -5.15
N PHE A 194 2.19 2.14 -5.71
CA PHE A 194 1.90 3.55 -5.96
C PHE A 194 0.83 3.70 -7.04
N GLY A 195 0.13 4.83 -7.01
CA GLY A 195 -0.89 5.22 -7.98
C GLY A 195 -2.33 5.13 -7.45
N ALA A 196 -3.17 6.05 -7.89
CA ALA A 196 -4.61 6.03 -7.64
C ALA A 196 -5.30 4.94 -8.44
N LEU A 197 -6.45 4.44 -7.98
CA LEU A 197 -7.16 3.32 -8.63
C LEU A 197 -7.89 3.68 -9.92
N ASP A 198 -8.15 4.96 -10.13
CA ASP A 198 -8.81 5.50 -11.32
C ASP A 198 -7.81 5.86 -12.44
N VAL A 199 -6.54 5.53 -12.27
CA VAL A 199 -5.49 5.66 -13.29
C VAL A 199 -5.03 4.27 -13.72
N GLU A 200 -5.15 3.97 -15.02
CA GLU A 200 -4.63 2.72 -15.57
C GLU A 200 -3.10 2.72 -15.59
N GLU A 201 -2.50 1.75 -14.92
CA GLU A 201 -1.06 1.68 -14.72
C GLU A 201 -0.62 0.23 -14.50
N ASP A 202 0.56 -0.11 -15.00
CA ASP A 202 1.15 -1.43 -14.80
C ASP A 202 1.46 -1.69 -13.32
N TRP A 203 0.93 -2.82 -12.80
CA TRP A 203 1.12 -3.19 -11.41
C TRP A 203 2.59 -3.47 -11.08
N ASP A 204 3.28 -4.26 -11.91
CA ASP A 204 4.65 -4.73 -11.65
C ASP A 204 5.63 -3.57 -11.42
N CYS A 205 5.51 -2.52 -12.23
CA CYS A 205 6.39 -1.35 -12.14
C CYS A 205 6.23 -0.60 -10.84
N GLU A 206 5.02 -0.21 -10.52
CA GLU A 206 4.75 0.64 -9.37
C GLU A 206 4.76 -0.16 -8.06
N ALA A 207 4.34 -1.44 -8.07
CA ALA A 207 4.46 -2.32 -6.92
C ALA A 207 5.93 -2.65 -6.59
N ARG A 208 6.78 -2.87 -7.60
CA ARG A 208 8.22 -3.07 -7.39
C ARG A 208 8.87 -1.84 -6.78
N ARG A 209 8.51 -0.65 -7.28
CA ARG A 209 9.02 0.63 -6.76
C ARG A 209 8.57 0.86 -5.33
N TYR A 210 7.29 0.58 -5.03
CA TYR A 210 6.70 0.62 -3.69
C TYR A 210 7.42 -0.37 -2.76
N TYR A 211 7.49 -1.64 -3.16
CA TYR A 211 8.12 -2.70 -2.37
C TYR A 211 9.58 -2.37 -2.03
N ILE A 212 10.40 -2.02 -3.02
CA ILE A 212 11.84 -1.74 -2.81
C ILE A 212 12.04 -0.52 -1.91
N GLY A 213 11.23 0.52 -2.08
CA GLY A 213 11.34 1.74 -1.30
C GLY A 213 10.93 1.58 0.16
N ILE A 214 9.83 0.90 0.40
CA ILE A 214 9.14 0.88 1.70
C ILE A 214 9.42 -0.43 2.46
N VAL A 215 9.24 -1.57 1.82
CA VAL A 215 9.27 -2.90 2.47
C VAL A 215 10.61 -3.62 2.29
N GLY A 216 11.35 -3.33 1.22
CA GLY A 216 12.44 -4.18 0.70
C GLY A 216 13.56 -4.52 1.68
N LYS A 217 13.86 -3.67 2.67
CA LYS A 217 14.84 -3.97 3.72
C LYS A 217 14.41 -5.09 4.67
N TYR A 218 13.12 -5.44 4.68
CA TYR A 218 12.53 -6.43 5.55
C TYR A 218 12.20 -7.75 4.84
N GLY A 219 12.92 -8.10 3.78
CA GLY A 219 12.73 -9.32 3.00
C GLY A 219 12.53 -10.60 3.84
N PRO A 220 13.36 -10.88 4.87
CA PRO A 220 13.16 -12.04 5.73
C PRO A 220 11.81 -12.08 6.46
N GLN A 221 11.26 -10.92 6.82
CA GLN A 221 9.95 -10.80 7.47
C GLN A 221 8.83 -11.06 6.45
N VAL A 222 8.96 -10.52 5.23
CA VAL A 222 8.04 -10.82 4.12
C VAL A 222 8.06 -12.32 3.79
N GLN A 223 9.23 -12.97 3.75
CA GLN A 223 9.33 -14.41 3.53
C GLN A 223 8.60 -15.24 4.62
N LYS A 224 8.60 -14.77 5.88
CA LYS A 224 7.81 -15.40 6.95
C LYS A 224 6.31 -15.23 6.71
N LEU A 225 5.89 -14.03 6.31
CA LEU A 225 4.49 -13.75 5.98
C LEU A 225 4.02 -14.60 4.80
N LEU A 226 4.81 -14.70 3.72
CA LEU A 226 4.48 -15.54 2.56
C LEU A 226 4.33 -17.02 2.94
N LYS A 227 5.19 -17.53 3.83
CA LYS A 227 5.07 -18.92 4.34
C LYS A 227 3.80 -19.12 5.15
N ALA A 228 3.39 -18.16 5.97
CA ALA A 228 2.13 -18.23 6.70
C ALA A 228 0.94 -18.16 5.73
N ALA A 229 0.96 -17.22 4.77
CA ALA A 229 -0.08 -17.08 3.76
C ALA A 229 -0.24 -18.32 2.87
N ALA A 230 0.84 -19.04 2.57
CA ALA A 230 0.80 -20.27 1.76
C ALA A 230 -0.01 -21.42 2.40
N THR A 231 -0.34 -21.33 3.69
CA THR A 231 -1.21 -22.29 4.37
C THR A 231 -2.69 -21.95 4.29
N LEU A 232 -3.03 -20.77 3.72
CA LEU A 232 -4.37 -20.24 3.61
C LEU A 232 -4.87 -20.38 2.16
N ASP A 233 -6.17 -20.62 1.99
CA ASP A 233 -6.82 -20.65 0.68
C ASP A 233 -7.25 -19.22 0.29
N ILE A 234 -6.29 -18.41 -0.17
CA ILE A 234 -6.53 -17.02 -0.54
C ILE A 234 -7.00 -16.94 -1.99
N GLN A 235 -8.14 -16.31 -2.22
CA GLN A 235 -8.72 -16.07 -3.54
C GLN A 235 -8.78 -14.58 -3.90
N THR A 236 -8.66 -13.70 -2.91
CA THR A 236 -8.64 -12.24 -3.10
C THR A 236 -7.64 -11.63 -2.13
N ILE A 237 -6.87 -10.65 -2.60
CA ILE A 237 -6.00 -9.83 -1.75
C ILE A 237 -6.49 -8.39 -1.79
N CYS A 238 -6.73 -7.82 -0.62
CA CYS A 238 -7.19 -6.45 -0.38
C CYS A 238 -6.08 -5.65 0.32
N PRO A 239 -5.18 -4.99 -0.43
CA PRO A 239 -4.11 -4.18 0.14
C PRO A 239 -4.61 -2.81 0.61
N LEU A 240 -3.82 -2.11 1.41
CA LEU A 240 -4.09 -0.74 1.82
C LEU A 240 -3.75 0.30 0.74
N HIS A 241 -2.97 -0.08 -0.28
CA HIS A 241 -2.69 0.70 -1.48
C HIS A 241 -2.82 -0.14 -2.74
N GLY A 242 -3.28 0.49 -3.83
CA GLY A 242 -3.38 -0.18 -5.13
C GLY A 242 -4.64 -1.04 -5.28
N PRO A 243 -4.76 -1.81 -6.37
CA PRO A 243 -5.97 -2.53 -6.73
C PRO A 243 -6.22 -3.75 -5.85
N ILE A 244 -7.49 -4.14 -5.76
CA ILE A 244 -7.89 -5.43 -5.23
C ILE A 244 -7.48 -6.50 -6.23
N LEU A 245 -6.76 -7.53 -5.76
CA LEU A 245 -6.21 -8.58 -6.60
C LEU A 245 -7.10 -9.82 -6.50
N THR A 246 -7.77 -10.18 -7.59
CA THR A 246 -8.72 -11.31 -7.66
C THR A 246 -8.30 -12.38 -8.65
N GLU A 247 -7.41 -12.05 -9.57
CA GLU A 247 -6.98 -12.93 -10.64
C GLU A 247 -5.46 -13.10 -10.61
N ASN A 248 -4.98 -14.23 -11.09
CA ASN A 248 -3.54 -14.50 -11.24
C ASN A 248 -2.72 -14.25 -9.98
N LEU A 249 -3.23 -14.59 -8.80
CA LEU A 249 -2.56 -14.32 -7.51
C LEU A 249 -1.15 -14.94 -7.45
N GLY A 250 -0.91 -16.03 -8.18
CA GLY A 250 0.39 -16.65 -8.29
C GLY A 250 1.47 -15.70 -8.80
N HIS A 251 1.15 -14.81 -9.75
CA HIS A 251 2.07 -13.79 -10.26
C HIS A 251 2.53 -12.82 -9.16
N TYR A 252 1.60 -12.29 -8.37
CA TYR A 252 1.92 -11.35 -7.29
C TYR A 252 2.73 -12.00 -6.17
N LEU A 253 2.39 -13.24 -5.82
CA LEU A 253 3.13 -14.04 -4.83
C LEU A 253 4.55 -14.35 -5.31
N GLU A 254 4.73 -14.71 -6.59
CA GLU A 254 6.04 -14.94 -7.20
C GLU A 254 6.91 -13.68 -7.17
N LYS A 255 6.34 -12.51 -7.55
CA LYS A 255 7.05 -11.24 -7.49
C LYS A 255 7.53 -10.92 -6.06
N TYR A 256 6.64 -11.06 -5.09
CA TYR A 256 6.98 -10.86 -3.69
C TYR A 256 8.03 -11.86 -3.18
N ASP A 257 7.99 -13.14 -3.61
CA ASP A 257 9.04 -14.12 -3.29
C ASP A 257 10.38 -13.71 -3.88
N ILE A 258 10.42 -13.34 -5.14
CA ILE A 258 11.63 -12.88 -5.82
C ILE A 258 12.23 -11.67 -5.11
N TRP A 259 11.41 -10.63 -4.86
CA TRP A 259 11.90 -9.38 -4.26
C TRP A 259 12.35 -9.57 -2.82
N SER A 260 11.59 -10.34 -2.02
CA SER A 260 11.88 -10.54 -0.60
C SER A 260 12.99 -11.55 -0.31
N SER A 261 13.25 -12.47 -1.23
CA SER A 261 14.40 -13.37 -1.18
C SER A 261 15.66 -12.78 -1.81
N TYR A 262 15.57 -11.53 -2.32
CA TYR A 262 16.65 -10.84 -3.03
C TYR A 262 17.17 -11.59 -4.26
N LYS A 263 16.31 -12.41 -4.87
CA LYS A 263 16.59 -13.08 -6.14
C LYS A 263 16.62 -12.09 -7.30
N VAL A 264 17.17 -12.51 -8.39
CA VAL A 264 17.15 -11.77 -9.66
C VAL A 264 15.79 -11.89 -10.29
N GLU A 265 15.15 -10.77 -10.54
CA GLU A 265 13.90 -10.73 -11.31
C GLU A 265 14.16 -10.82 -12.83
N SER A 266 15.19 -10.13 -13.30
CA SER A 266 15.64 -10.19 -14.69
C SER A 266 17.14 -10.04 -14.77
N GLU A 267 17.77 -10.78 -15.69
CA GLU A 267 19.21 -10.63 -15.94
C GLU A 267 19.49 -9.35 -16.72
N GLY A 268 20.60 -8.68 -16.39
CA GLY A 268 20.97 -7.46 -17.06
C GLY A 268 22.05 -6.67 -16.31
N VAL A 269 22.49 -5.57 -16.92
CA VAL A 269 23.46 -4.64 -16.33
C VAL A 269 22.81 -3.25 -16.24
N MET A 270 22.82 -2.68 -15.04
CA MET A 270 22.41 -1.30 -14.83
C MET A 270 23.63 -0.39 -14.75
N ILE A 271 23.68 0.63 -15.59
CA ILE A 271 24.68 1.68 -15.53
C ILE A 271 24.03 2.95 -14.99
N ALA A 272 24.32 3.28 -13.73
CA ALA A 272 23.87 4.52 -13.10
C ALA A 272 24.99 5.58 -13.24
N TYR A 273 24.63 6.76 -13.74
CA TYR A 273 25.59 7.84 -13.92
C TYR A 273 25.01 9.20 -13.56
N THR A 274 25.89 10.16 -13.26
CA THR A 274 25.57 11.58 -13.23
C THR A 274 26.52 12.32 -14.17
N SER A 275 26.04 13.34 -14.86
CA SER A 275 26.86 14.08 -15.84
C SER A 275 26.46 15.55 -15.84
N VAL A 276 27.48 16.41 -15.71
CA VAL A 276 27.31 17.87 -15.78
C VAL A 276 27.42 18.35 -17.24
N TYR A 277 28.48 17.96 -17.92
CA TYR A 277 28.79 18.41 -19.29
C TYR A 277 28.56 17.36 -20.38
N GLY A 278 27.96 16.23 -20.03
CA GLY A 278 27.60 15.17 -20.98
C GLY A 278 28.69 14.15 -21.27
N HIS A 279 29.94 14.31 -20.85
CA HIS A 279 31.02 13.35 -21.12
C HIS A 279 30.79 12.01 -20.43
N THR A 280 30.43 12.01 -19.15
CA THR A 280 30.09 10.80 -18.40
C THR A 280 28.85 10.11 -18.98
N LYS A 281 27.86 10.89 -19.45
CA LYS A 281 26.70 10.36 -20.16
C LYS A 281 27.14 9.56 -21.40
N LYS A 282 28.01 10.16 -22.27
CA LYS A 282 28.51 9.48 -23.46
C LYS A 282 29.29 8.21 -23.14
N ALA A 283 30.11 8.22 -22.09
CA ALA A 283 30.84 7.04 -21.65
C ALA A 283 29.88 5.93 -21.18
N ALA A 284 28.85 6.26 -20.44
CA ALA A 284 27.83 5.31 -20.00
C ALA A 284 27.05 4.72 -21.19
N GLU A 285 26.67 5.55 -22.17
CA GLU A 285 26.00 5.12 -23.41
C GLU A 285 26.85 4.18 -24.23
N LEU A 286 28.14 4.49 -24.39
CA LEU A 286 29.10 3.62 -25.08
C LEU A 286 29.25 2.27 -24.36
N SER A 287 29.40 2.28 -23.04
CA SER A 287 29.50 1.05 -22.25
C SER A 287 28.27 0.18 -22.39
N CYS A 288 27.07 0.78 -22.47
CA CYS A 288 25.82 0.07 -22.69
C CYS A 288 25.78 -0.57 -24.09
N THR A 289 26.19 0.16 -25.13
CA THR A 289 26.23 -0.34 -26.49
C THR A 289 27.23 -1.51 -26.62
N GLU A 290 28.41 -1.40 -26.02
CA GLU A 290 29.40 -2.48 -26.02
C GLU A 290 28.92 -3.73 -25.26
N ALA A 291 28.21 -3.55 -24.14
CA ALA A 291 27.65 -4.64 -23.39
C ALA A 291 26.60 -5.40 -24.23
N GLY A 292 25.70 -4.68 -24.92
CA GLY A 292 24.71 -5.27 -25.83
C GLY A 292 25.36 -6.01 -27.00
N GLY A 293 26.43 -5.46 -27.56
CA GLY A 293 27.21 -6.10 -28.65
C GLY A 293 27.96 -7.38 -28.25
N LYS A 294 28.11 -7.66 -26.95
CA LYS A 294 28.75 -8.87 -26.42
C LYS A 294 27.76 -9.96 -25.99
N GLY A 295 26.50 -9.84 -26.40
CA GLY A 295 25.49 -10.88 -26.15
C GLY A 295 24.94 -10.89 -24.73
N LEU A 296 25.09 -9.78 -23.96
CA LEU A 296 24.33 -9.64 -22.74
C LEU A 296 22.84 -9.55 -23.08
N PRO A 297 21.98 -10.27 -22.35
CA PRO A 297 20.54 -10.21 -22.56
C PRO A 297 20.02 -8.78 -22.58
N GLU A 298 18.91 -8.53 -23.21
CA GLU A 298 18.23 -7.23 -23.29
C GLU A 298 18.14 -6.60 -21.92
N GLY A 299 18.92 -5.58 -21.62
CA GLY A 299 18.81 -5.00 -20.28
C GLY A 299 19.93 -4.10 -19.82
N CYS A 300 20.63 -3.42 -20.73
CA CYS A 300 21.44 -2.28 -20.29
C CYS A 300 20.52 -1.06 -20.04
N CYS A 301 20.14 -0.82 -18.80
CA CYS A 301 19.37 0.36 -18.43
C CYS A 301 20.32 1.52 -18.08
N LEU A 302 20.23 2.59 -18.85
CA LEU A 302 20.95 3.83 -18.59
C LEU A 302 20.12 4.74 -17.69
N ARG A 303 20.68 5.15 -16.55
CA ARG A 303 20.04 6.11 -15.68
C ARG A 303 20.90 7.34 -15.43
N SER A 304 20.35 8.48 -15.76
CA SER A 304 20.89 9.77 -15.33
C SER A 304 20.34 10.10 -13.93
N CYS A 305 21.20 10.07 -12.93
CA CYS A 305 20.88 10.57 -11.60
C CYS A 305 20.93 12.10 -11.61
N LYS A 306 19.85 12.74 -12.05
CA LYS A 306 19.69 14.18 -11.87
C LYS A 306 19.04 14.44 -10.52
N ARG A 307 19.81 14.97 -9.56
CA ARG A 307 19.19 15.68 -8.45
C ARG A 307 18.55 16.95 -9.00
N ARG A 308 17.26 16.97 -9.19
CA ARG A 308 16.50 18.21 -9.21
C ARG A 308 15.97 18.46 -7.81
N HIS A 309 16.31 19.57 -7.25
CA HIS A 309 15.43 20.24 -6.29
C HIS A 309 14.16 20.58 -7.07
N GLY A 310 13.07 19.88 -6.81
CA GLY A 310 11.79 20.07 -7.50
C GLY A 310 11.61 19.20 -8.75
N ARG A 311 10.67 18.27 -8.66
CA ARG A 311 10.00 17.50 -9.74
C ARG A 311 10.90 16.70 -10.68
N GLY A 312 11.10 15.46 -10.38
CA GLY A 312 11.75 14.50 -11.25
C GLY A 312 10.86 13.30 -11.52
N SER A 313 10.58 13.03 -12.80
CA SER A 313 9.87 11.85 -13.26
C SER A 313 10.51 10.57 -12.71
N GLY A 314 9.77 9.84 -11.88
CA GLY A 314 10.15 8.51 -11.43
C GLY A 314 10.07 7.53 -12.61
N GLY A 315 11.16 6.92 -12.97
CA GLY A 315 11.15 5.81 -13.91
C GLY A 315 11.14 4.50 -13.15
N CYS A 316 10.35 3.57 -13.64
CA CYS A 316 10.31 2.18 -13.20
C CYS A 316 11.68 1.50 -13.36
N PHE A 317 12.12 0.74 -12.35
CA PHE A 317 13.36 -0.03 -12.42
C PHE A 317 13.03 -1.52 -12.57
N PRO A 318 13.14 -2.11 -13.77
CA PRO A 318 13.02 -3.55 -13.92
C PRO A 318 14.32 -4.31 -13.61
N LEU A 319 15.44 -3.63 -13.40
CA LEU A 319 16.73 -4.26 -13.27
C LEU A 319 17.21 -4.37 -11.83
N ARG A 320 17.78 -5.52 -11.55
CA ARG A 320 18.45 -5.93 -10.34
C ARG A 320 19.26 -4.81 -9.69
N GLN A 321 19.06 -4.57 -8.42
CA GLN A 321 20.13 -4.10 -7.56
C GLN A 321 21.11 -5.25 -7.34
N ALA A 322 22.20 -5.27 -8.07
CA ALA A 322 23.34 -6.07 -7.67
C ALA A 322 23.74 -5.62 -6.27
N GLY A 323 23.55 -6.47 -5.27
CA GLY A 323 24.12 -6.53 -3.93
C GLY A 323 24.76 -5.33 -3.24
N ILE A 324 24.47 -4.10 -3.68
CA ILE A 324 24.91 -2.89 -3.00
C ILE A 324 23.79 -2.50 -2.05
N GLY A 325 24.02 -2.72 -0.76
CA GLY A 325 23.07 -2.48 0.30
C GLY A 325 22.36 -1.15 0.15
N GLN A 326 21.08 -1.14 0.44
CA GLN A 326 20.13 0.00 0.42
C GLN A 326 20.65 1.28 1.13
N HIS A 327 21.75 1.21 1.88
CA HIS A 327 22.31 2.32 2.63
C HIS A 327 23.06 3.37 1.80
N TYR A 328 23.38 3.12 0.51
CA TYR A 328 24.23 4.01 -0.27
C TYR A 328 23.51 4.97 -1.23
N ILE A 329 22.20 4.80 -1.43
CA ILE A 329 21.44 5.67 -2.36
C ILE A 329 20.98 7.00 -1.66
N GLN A 330 20.97 7.06 -0.36
CA GLN A 330 20.40 8.22 0.37
C GLN A 330 21.37 9.37 0.69
N ARG A 331 22.68 9.22 0.60
CA ARG A 331 23.59 10.34 0.97
C ARG A 331 24.88 10.37 0.14
N ARG A 332 25.06 11.47 -0.59
CA ARG A 332 26.27 12.04 -1.24
C ARG A 332 26.52 11.65 -2.70
N SER A 333 27.00 12.68 -3.44
CA SER A 333 27.58 12.58 -4.77
C SER A 333 28.52 11.37 -4.91
N ILE A 334 28.12 10.39 -5.71
CA ILE A 334 28.88 9.16 -5.94
C ILE A 334 29.74 9.34 -7.18
N PRO A 335 31.05 9.08 -7.12
CA PRO A 335 31.87 8.90 -8.31
C PRO A 335 31.37 7.66 -9.08
N VAL A 336 31.58 7.68 -10.39
CA VAL A 336 31.22 6.58 -11.29
C VAL A 336 32.00 5.31 -10.89
N TYR A 337 31.26 4.31 -10.39
CA TYR A 337 31.77 2.96 -10.28
C TYR A 337 30.98 2.07 -11.24
N ALA A 338 31.68 1.56 -12.28
CA ALA A 338 31.16 0.46 -13.06
C ALA A 338 31.47 -0.84 -12.29
N TYR A 339 30.44 -1.50 -11.78
CA TYR A 339 30.60 -2.83 -11.16
C TYR A 339 30.28 -3.87 -12.23
N ILE A 340 31.31 -4.56 -12.73
CA ILE A 340 31.16 -5.74 -13.57
C ILE A 340 31.22 -6.95 -12.66
N HIS A 341 30.11 -7.61 -12.45
CA HIS A 341 30.06 -8.90 -11.74
C HIS A 341 30.44 -9.99 -12.78
N ARG A 342 31.62 -10.56 -12.66
CA ARG A 342 31.96 -11.85 -13.29
C ARG A 342 31.51 -12.95 -12.33
N GLU A 343 30.63 -13.83 -12.79
CA GLU A 343 30.52 -15.13 -12.14
C GLU A 343 31.85 -15.89 -12.28
N PRO A 344 32.30 -16.62 -11.24
CA PRO A 344 33.42 -17.50 -11.39
C PRO A 344 33.05 -18.64 -12.35
N ASP A 345 33.90 -18.88 -13.35
CA ASP A 345 33.81 -20.02 -14.25
C ASP A 345 33.63 -21.31 -13.42
N ARG A 346 32.52 -22.00 -13.64
CA ARG A 346 32.37 -23.39 -13.20
C ARG A 346 33.12 -24.27 -14.20
N THR A 347 34.32 -24.65 -13.85
CA THR A 347 34.95 -25.88 -14.38
C THR A 347 34.50 -27.09 -13.57
#